data_04d4b25084ea4b5c0a32487d2aa47cef
#
_entry.id   04d4b25084ea4b5c0a32487d2aa47cef
#
_cell.length_a   1.000
_cell.length_b   1.000
_cell.length_c   1.000
_cell.angle_alpha   90.00
_cell.angle_beta   90.00
_cell.angle_gamma   90.00
#
_symmetry.space_group_name_H-M   'P 1'
#
loop_
_entity.id
_entity.type
_entity.pdbx_description
1 polymer ?
#
loop_
_entity_poly.entity_id
_entity_poly.type
_entity_poly.pdbx_seq_one_letter_code
_entity_poly.pdbx_strand_id
1 'polypeptide(L)'
;MSHIYSVDEIKAIVAPIAAAHDVDGIYLFGSYARGNATEKSDIDLRVDKGRLTDLFALGALYADLEEGLNKKLDLLTTGSLDQKFLQQISKEEITLYEHATT
;
A
#
# COMPACT_ATOMS: atom_id res chain seq x y z
N MET A 1 -7.20 21.36 -2.43
CA MET A 1 -5.97 21.46 -1.61
C MET A 1 -5.38 20.07 -1.39
N SER A 2 -4.06 19.99 -1.52
CA SER A 2 -3.36 18.74 -1.27
C SER A 2 -3.27 18.48 0.23
N HIS A 3 -3.46 17.25 0.63
CA HIS A 3 -3.41 16.83 2.02
C HIS A 3 -2.21 15.92 2.22
N ILE A 4 -1.45 16.15 3.29
CA ILE A 4 -0.37 15.25 3.70
C ILE A 4 -0.93 14.36 4.80
N TYR A 5 -1.09 13.08 4.49
CA TYR A 5 -1.64 12.11 5.43
C TYR A 5 -0.62 11.73 6.50
N SER A 6 -1.11 11.48 7.70
CA SER A 6 -0.33 10.74 8.70
C SER A 6 -0.37 9.25 8.35
N VAL A 7 0.55 8.48 8.91
CA VAL A 7 0.54 7.02 8.74
C VAL A 7 -0.77 6.43 9.28
N ASP A 8 -1.25 6.94 10.42
CA ASP A 8 -2.51 6.46 11.01
C ASP A 8 -3.70 6.71 10.10
N GLU A 9 -3.74 7.87 9.44
CA GLU A 9 -4.79 8.18 8.48
C GLU A 9 -4.76 7.23 7.28
N ILE A 10 -3.57 6.99 6.74
CA ILE A 10 -3.39 6.05 5.62
C ILE A 10 -3.85 4.66 6.04
N LYS A 11 -3.43 4.19 7.20
CA LYS A 11 -3.82 2.88 7.72
C LYS A 11 -5.33 2.76 7.87
N ALA A 12 -5.98 3.80 8.42
CA ALA A 12 -7.43 3.79 8.62
C ALA A 12 -8.20 3.69 7.31
N ILE A 13 -7.65 4.24 6.23
CA ILE A 13 -8.28 4.16 4.91
C ILE A 13 -7.96 2.83 4.23
N VAL A 14 -6.70 2.41 4.27
CA VAL A 14 -6.21 1.25 3.51
C VAL A 14 -6.67 -0.08 4.11
N ALA A 15 -6.66 -0.22 5.43
CA ALA A 15 -6.92 -1.51 6.06
C ALA A 15 -8.30 -2.10 5.72
N PRO A 16 -9.41 -1.33 5.77
CA PRO A 16 -10.72 -1.89 5.39
C PRO A 16 -10.78 -2.28 3.91
N ILE A 17 -10.13 -1.51 3.04
CA ILE A 17 -10.10 -1.80 1.60
C ILE A 17 -9.32 -3.08 1.36
N ALA A 18 -8.16 -3.24 1.99
CA ALA A 18 -7.34 -4.44 1.89
C ALA A 18 -8.11 -5.68 2.35
N ALA A 19 -8.81 -5.58 3.47
CA ALA A 19 -9.62 -6.67 4.00
C ALA A 19 -10.74 -7.07 3.03
N ALA A 20 -11.40 -6.09 2.43
CA ALA A 20 -12.48 -6.33 1.46
C ALA A 20 -11.97 -7.03 0.20
N HIS A 21 -10.74 -6.79 -0.19
CA HIS A 21 -10.13 -7.40 -1.39
C HIS A 21 -9.36 -8.68 -1.10
N ASP A 22 -9.33 -9.13 0.14
CA ASP A 22 -8.77 -10.44 0.53
C ASP A 22 -7.28 -10.60 0.17
N VAL A 23 -6.51 -9.52 0.30
CA VAL A 23 -5.06 -9.57 0.12
C VAL A 23 -4.38 -10.06 1.40
N ASP A 24 -3.16 -10.57 1.29
CA ASP A 24 -2.40 -11.02 2.46
C ASP A 24 -1.81 -9.86 3.26
N GLY A 25 -1.41 -8.80 2.59
CA GLY A 25 -0.85 -7.65 3.29
C GLY A 25 -0.66 -6.44 2.40
N ILE A 26 -0.66 -5.25 3.02
CA ILE A 26 -0.30 -4.00 2.37
C ILE A 26 0.66 -3.25 3.28
N TYR A 27 1.75 -2.78 2.71
CA TYR A 27 2.85 -2.14 3.43
C TYR A 27 3.19 -0.80 2.79
N LEU A 28 3.38 0.21 3.63
CA LEU A 28 3.74 1.56 3.20
C LEU A 28 5.25 1.69 3.17
N PHE A 29 5.79 2.21 2.08
CA PHE A 29 7.21 2.54 2.00
C PHE A 29 7.37 3.93 1.39
N GLY A 30 8.60 4.35 1.12
CA GLY A 30 8.86 5.64 0.51
C GLY A 30 8.72 6.81 1.46
N SER A 31 8.43 8.00 0.91
CA SER A 31 8.48 9.25 1.67
C SER A 31 7.48 9.31 2.81
N TYR A 32 6.29 8.77 2.62
CA TYR A 32 5.29 8.72 3.69
C TYR A 32 5.73 7.83 4.85
N ALA A 33 6.40 6.72 4.55
CA ALA A 33 6.92 5.84 5.60
C ALA A 33 8.08 6.49 6.35
N ARG A 34 8.92 7.24 5.64
CA ARG A 34 10.06 7.92 6.25
C ARG A 34 9.70 9.19 7.01
N GLY A 35 8.47 9.69 6.83
CA GLY A 35 8.02 10.90 7.51
C GLY A 35 8.46 12.19 6.83
N ASN A 36 8.89 12.12 5.58
CA ASN A 36 9.32 13.32 4.85
C ASN A 36 8.49 13.59 3.60
N ALA A 37 7.25 13.09 3.57
CA ALA A 37 6.33 13.33 2.46
C ALA A 37 5.96 14.81 2.39
N THR A 38 5.74 15.27 1.16
CA THR A 38 5.21 16.60 0.88
C THR A 38 3.84 16.43 0.21
N GLU A 39 3.15 17.54 -0.02
CA GLU A 39 1.86 17.50 -0.72
C GLU A 39 1.98 16.98 -2.17
N LYS A 40 3.18 16.97 -2.72
CA LYS A 40 3.46 16.44 -4.07
C LYS A 40 3.87 14.97 -4.06
N SER A 41 4.09 14.39 -2.89
CA SER A 41 4.53 13.00 -2.77
C SER A 41 3.41 12.03 -3.13
N ASP A 42 3.76 10.98 -3.87
CA ASP A 42 2.86 9.84 -4.08
C ASP A 42 2.88 8.93 -2.86
N ILE A 43 1.85 8.13 -2.72
CA ILE A 43 1.81 7.12 -1.65
C ILE A 43 2.32 5.81 -2.26
N ASP A 44 3.39 5.27 -1.69
CA ASP A 44 4.05 4.07 -2.17
C ASP A 44 3.62 2.86 -1.34
N LEU A 45 2.97 1.90 -1.98
CA LEU A 45 2.43 0.72 -1.32
C LEU A 45 2.97 -0.56 -1.97
N ARG A 46 3.35 -1.52 -1.14
CA ARG A 46 3.66 -2.88 -1.58
C ARG A 46 2.52 -3.79 -1.13
N VAL A 47 2.00 -4.59 -2.04
CA VAL A 47 0.91 -5.52 -1.74
C VAL A 47 1.39 -6.97 -1.90
N ASP A 48 1.11 -7.77 -0.87
CA ASP A 48 1.16 -9.23 -0.96
C ASP A 48 -0.21 -9.68 -1.42
N LYS A 49 -0.30 -10.12 -2.66
CA LYS A 49 -1.59 -10.33 -3.32
C LYS A 49 -2.45 -11.42 -2.68
N GLY A 50 -1.82 -12.43 -2.08
CA GLY A 50 -2.58 -13.54 -1.54
C GLY A 50 -3.41 -14.22 -2.60
N ARG A 51 -4.73 -14.15 -2.46
CA ARG A 51 -5.67 -14.77 -3.40
C ARG A 51 -5.99 -13.92 -4.62
N LEU A 52 -5.48 -12.69 -4.69
CA LEU A 52 -5.65 -11.86 -5.88
C LEU A 52 -4.73 -12.37 -6.99
N THR A 53 -5.26 -13.22 -7.86
CA THR A 53 -4.47 -13.89 -8.90
C THR A 53 -4.66 -13.29 -10.28
N ASP A 54 -5.70 -12.48 -10.50
CA ASP A 54 -5.94 -11.91 -11.80
C ASP A 54 -5.76 -10.39 -11.83
N LEU A 55 -5.50 -9.89 -13.02
CA LEU A 55 -5.21 -8.48 -13.23
C LEU A 55 -6.41 -7.58 -12.95
N PHE A 56 -7.62 -8.07 -13.21
CA PHE A 56 -8.83 -7.29 -12.95
C PHE A 56 -9.06 -7.08 -11.46
N ALA A 57 -8.80 -8.12 -10.66
CA ALA A 57 -8.91 -8.02 -9.20
C ALA A 57 -7.88 -7.03 -8.64
N LEU A 58 -6.66 -7.06 -9.17
CA LEU A 58 -5.63 -6.11 -8.76
C LEU A 58 -6.00 -4.68 -9.17
N GLY A 59 -6.55 -4.51 -10.36
CA GLY A 59 -7.03 -3.21 -10.84
C GLY A 59 -8.15 -2.66 -9.97
N ALA A 60 -9.06 -3.51 -9.52
CA ALA A 60 -10.15 -3.10 -8.63
C ALA A 60 -9.60 -2.64 -7.27
N LEU A 61 -8.62 -3.35 -6.73
CA LEU A 61 -7.94 -2.93 -5.50
C LEU A 61 -7.29 -1.55 -5.67
N TYR A 62 -6.56 -1.36 -6.77
CA TYR A 62 -5.91 -0.08 -7.07
C TYR A 62 -6.92 1.05 -7.13
N ALA A 63 -8.04 0.84 -7.83
CA ALA A 63 -9.08 1.85 -8.00
C ALA A 63 -9.68 2.26 -6.64
N ASP A 64 -9.98 1.28 -5.80
CA ASP A 64 -10.55 1.54 -4.48
C ASP A 64 -9.57 2.28 -3.57
N LEU A 65 -8.29 1.90 -3.62
CA LEU A 65 -7.26 2.58 -2.84
C LEU A 65 -7.06 4.02 -3.32
N GLU A 66 -7.02 4.24 -4.62
CA GLU A 66 -6.86 5.56 -5.20
C GLU A 66 -8.04 6.46 -4.83
N GLU A 67 -9.26 5.93 -4.93
CA GLU A 67 -10.46 6.66 -4.56
C GLU A 67 -10.49 6.98 -3.06
N GLY A 68 -10.18 5.99 -2.23
CA GLY A 68 -10.20 6.17 -0.78
C GLY A 68 -9.16 7.15 -0.28
N LEU A 69 -7.97 7.10 -0.84
CA LEU A 69 -6.87 8.00 -0.46
C LEU A 69 -6.96 9.35 -1.17
N ASN A 70 -7.70 9.41 -2.27
CA ASN A 70 -7.83 10.61 -3.09
C ASN A 70 -6.47 11.24 -3.42
N LYS A 71 -5.51 10.39 -3.78
CA LYS A 71 -4.15 10.80 -4.06
C LYS A 71 -3.50 9.76 -4.97
N LYS A 72 -2.57 10.21 -5.78
CA LYS A 72 -1.83 9.31 -6.65
C LYS A 72 -1.02 8.32 -5.81
N LEU A 73 -1.05 7.06 -6.19
CA LEU A 73 -0.29 6.04 -5.49
C LEU A 73 0.47 5.15 -6.47
N ASP A 74 1.58 4.62 -5.99
CA ASP A 74 2.35 3.59 -6.66
C ASP A 74 2.09 2.29 -5.93
N LEU A 75 1.47 1.33 -6.62
CA LEU A 75 1.14 0.03 -6.04
C LEU A 75 2.03 -1.03 -6.70
N LEU A 76 2.92 -1.61 -5.90
CA LEU A 76 3.84 -2.64 -6.36
C LEU A 76 3.47 -3.97 -5.72
N THR A 77 3.49 -5.03 -6.51
CA THR A 77 3.26 -6.38 -5.97
C THR A 77 4.60 -6.97 -5.53
N THR A 78 4.60 -7.68 -4.42
CA THR A 78 5.82 -8.28 -3.88
C THR A 78 6.52 -9.17 -4.90
N GLY A 79 5.76 -9.97 -5.64
CA GLY A 79 6.32 -10.89 -6.63
C GLY A 79 6.97 -10.23 -7.83
N SER A 80 6.69 -8.95 -8.09
CA SER A 80 7.26 -8.21 -9.22
C SER A 80 8.57 -7.49 -8.86
N LEU A 81 8.96 -7.51 -7.58
CA LEU A 81 10.13 -6.80 -7.09
C LEU A 81 11.32 -7.73 -6.93
N ASP A 82 12.52 -7.22 -7.21
CA ASP A 82 13.72 -8.02 -7.00
C ASP A 82 14.08 -8.05 -5.50
N GLN A 83 14.91 -9.02 -5.13
CA GLN A 83 15.32 -9.26 -3.75
C GLN A 83 16.02 -8.06 -3.13
N LYS A 84 16.85 -7.39 -3.91
CA LYS A 84 17.62 -6.25 -3.43
C LYS A 84 16.72 -5.09 -3.04
N PHE A 85 15.74 -4.81 -3.90
CA PHE A 85 14.77 -3.75 -3.64
C PHE A 85 13.91 -4.08 -2.42
N LEU A 86 13.45 -5.33 -2.33
CA LEU A 86 12.67 -5.79 -1.17
C LEU A 86 13.45 -5.62 0.13
N GLN A 87 14.74 -5.95 0.12
CA GLN A 87 15.59 -5.78 1.29
C GLN A 87 15.74 -4.31 1.68
N GLN A 88 15.84 -3.43 0.69
CA GLN A 88 15.94 -1.99 0.94
C GLN A 88 14.67 -1.44 1.57
N ILE A 89 13.52 -1.72 0.98
CA ILE A 89 12.26 -1.17 1.47
C ILE A 89 11.81 -1.80 2.79
N SER A 90 12.20 -3.05 3.05
CA SER A 90 11.83 -3.72 4.30
C SER A 90 12.35 -3.01 5.54
N LYS A 91 13.42 -2.24 5.39
CA LYS A 91 14.00 -1.48 6.50
C LYS A 91 13.16 -0.25 6.89
N GLU A 92 12.33 0.24 5.98
CA GLU A 92 11.51 1.42 6.23
C GLU A 92 10.01 1.14 6.19
N GLU A 93 9.61 -0.05 5.77
CA GLU A 93 8.18 -0.40 5.62
C GLU A 93 7.41 -0.29 6.91
N ILE A 94 6.18 0.21 6.78
CA ILE A 94 5.21 0.23 7.87
C ILE A 94 4.04 -0.65 7.44
N THR A 95 3.68 -1.62 8.27
CA THR A 95 2.55 -2.50 8.00
C THR A 95 1.24 -1.73 8.14
N LEU A 96 0.46 -1.67 7.06
CA LEU A 96 -0.86 -1.06 7.09
C LEU A 96 -1.95 -2.11 7.31
N TYR A 97 -1.75 -3.30 6.79
CA TYR A 97 -2.70 -4.40 6.92
C TYR A 97 -1.99 -5.73 6.73
N GLU A 98 -2.33 -6.69 7.56
CA GLU A 98 -1.92 -8.08 7.38
C GLU A 98 -3.12 -8.96 7.66
N HIS A 99 -3.33 -9.94 6.77
CA HIS A 99 -4.39 -10.91 6.96
C HIS A 99 -4.03 -11.80 8.16
N ALA A 100 -4.97 -11.90 9.11
CA ALA A 100 -4.75 -12.76 10.26
C ALA A 100 -4.85 -14.22 9.84
N THR A 101 -3.77 -14.97 10.05
CA THR A 101 -3.77 -16.41 9.87
C THR A 101 -4.04 -17.08 11.21
N THR A 102 -5.06 -17.89 11.23
CA THR A 102 -5.37 -18.70 12.41
C THR A 102 -4.94 -20.12 12.18
#